data_a54367ff1f06940c3cb9057ff7b696ef
#
_entry.id   a54367ff1f06940c3cb9057ff7b696ef
#
_cell.length_a   1.000
_cell.length_b   1.000
_cell.length_c   1.000
_cell.angle_alpha   90.00
_cell.angle_beta   90.00
_cell.angle_gamma   90.00
#
_symmetry.space_group_name_H-M   'P 1'
#
loop_
_entity.id
_entity.type
_entity.pdbx_description
1 polymer ?
#
loop_
_entity_poly.entity_id
_entity_poly.type
_entity_poly.pdbx_seq_one_letter_code
_entity_poly.pdbx_strand_id
1 'polypeptide(L)'
;KVNDFYLSAYPVERHARALAPRPAGALAGVPPLEALGFESGSLDPRVLPAGSQGAERLLNDFLTRIDRYDQTRDFPAIKGPSYLSTHLRFGTISVRRLARTAHQLALSGSPGAAVWLNELIWRDFYFQVLFHHPHVVYRSFKPAYDAIAWEDGPHAQELFEAWCQGRTGYPLVDAAMAQINRSGYMHNRLRMVVASFLTKDLGLDWRWGERYFAEHLNDYDLSANNGGWQWASSSGCDAQPYFRIFNPVSQSRKFDPQGRFIRRYLPQLAALPDAALHAPWQASPLELQAAGVELGRNYPHPVVDHDTARTRTLERYAVVKRVEMP
;
A
#
# COMPACT_ATOMS: atom_id res chain seq x y z
N LYS A 1 -14.28 19.71 -2.42
CA LYS A 1 -14.68 20.24 -3.74
C LYS A 1 -13.44 20.44 -4.59
N VAL A 2 -13.40 19.90 -5.80
CA VAL A 2 -12.34 20.22 -6.78
C VAL A 2 -12.56 21.65 -7.21
N ASN A 3 -11.60 22.53 -6.99
CA ASN A 3 -11.69 23.94 -7.33
C ASN A 3 -10.96 24.24 -8.66
N ASP A 4 -11.17 25.43 -9.22
CA ASP A 4 -10.59 25.86 -10.49
C ASP A 4 -9.06 25.81 -10.51
N PHE A 5 -8.40 25.91 -9.33
CA PHE A 5 -6.96 25.81 -9.22
C PHE A 5 -6.44 24.44 -9.71
N TYR A 6 -7.09 23.34 -9.33
CA TYR A 6 -6.73 21.99 -9.77
C TYR A 6 -7.13 21.69 -11.21
N LEU A 7 -8.15 22.39 -11.70
CA LEU A 7 -8.67 22.21 -13.06
C LEU A 7 -7.93 23.07 -14.10
N SER A 8 -7.21 24.11 -13.67
CA SER A 8 -6.46 25.00 -14.58
C SER A 8 -5.13 24.40 -15.01
N ALA A 9 -4.72 24.67 -16.25
CA ALA A 9 -3.39 24.32 -16.73
C ALA A 9 -2.31 25.18 -16.07
N TYR A 10 -1.10 24.62 -15.92
CA TYR A 10 0.04 25.38 -15.43
C TYR A 10 0.53 26.36 -16.52
N PRO A 11 0.75 27.64 -16.23
CA PRO A 11 1.23 28.62 -17.21
C PRO A 11 2.75 28.45 -17.43
N VAL A 12 3.14 27.44 -18.20
CA VAL A 12 4.57 27.06 -18.43
C VAL A 12 5.33 28.12 -19.22
N GLU A 13 4.66 28.84 -20.09
CA GLU A 13 5.29 29.77 -21.07
C GLU A 13 6.03 30.95 -20.43
N ARG A 14 5.64 31.38 -19.23
CA ARG A 14 6.25 32.53 -18.54
C ARG A 14 7.63 32.26 -17.99
N HIS A 15 8.00 31.00 -17.79
CA HIS A 15 9.25 30.62 -17.10
C HIS A 15 10.39 30.30 -18.08
N ALA A 16 10.11 29.96 -19.32
CA ALA A 16 11.14 29.62 -20.30
C ALA A 16 12.12 30.76 -20.58
N ARG A 17 11.66 32.03 -20.50
CA ARG A 17 12.50 33.23 -20.72
C ARG A 17 13.39 33.57 -19.53
N ALA A 18 13.16 33.00 -18.37
CA ALA A 18 13.93 33.22 -17.13
C ALA A 18 15.07 32.20 -16.93
N LEU A 19 15.20 31.23 -17.83
CA LEU A 19 16.27 30.23 -17.74
C LEU A 19 17.61 30.83 -18.15
N ALA A 20 18.59 30.73 -17.28
CA ALA A 20 19.96 31.11 -17.61
C ALA A 20 20.53 30.18 -18.71
N PRO A 21 21.42 30.70 -19.58
CA PRO A 21 22.12 29.86 -20.53
C PRO A 21 22.91 28.77 -19.80
N ARG A 22 23.03 27.62 -20.44
CA ARG A 22 23.77 26.48 -19.88
C ARG A 22 25.21 26.87 -19.59
N PRO A 23 25.75 26.60 -18.36
CA PRO A 23 27.15 26.87 -18.06
C PRO A 23 28.09 26.13 -19.02
N ALA A 24 29.18 26.79 -19.41
CA ALA A 24 30.24 26.15 -20.20
C ALA A 24 30.84 24.96 -19.41
N GLY A 25 31.00 23.82 -20.03
CA GLY A 25 31.47 22.59 -19.38
C GLY A 25 30.44 21.76 -18.64
N ALA A 26 29.16 22.19 -18.60
CA ALA A 26 28.12 21.34 -18.03
C ALA A 26 27.95 20.06 -18.83
N LEU A 27 27.79 18.93 -18.12
CA LEU A 27 27.59 17.60 -18.72
C LEU A 27 26.47 17.60 -19.76
N ALA A 28 26.70 16.90 -20.86
CA ALA A 28 25.79 16.88 -22.01
C ALA A 28 24.46 16.14 -21.77
N GLY A 29 24.31 15.45 -20.64
CA GLY A 29 23.14 14.66 -20.31
C GLY A 29 23.05 14.29 -18.84
N VAL A 30 22.05 13.50 -18.50
CA VAL A 30 21.93 12.86 -17.19
C VAL A 30 22.95 11.71 -17.14
N PRO A 31 23.81 11.62 -16.10
CA PRO A 31 24.75 10.50 -15.96
C PRO A 31 23.98 9.18 -15.81
N PRO A 32 24.51 8.05 -16.29
CA PRO A 32 23.93 6.74 -16.03
C PRO A 32 24.01 6.38 -14.54
N LEU A 33 23.09 5.52 -14.07
CA LEU A 33 23.00 5.15 -12.65
C LEU A 33 24.30 4.56 -12.11
N GLU A 34 25.01 3.77 -12.93
CA GLU A 34 26.28 3.15 -12.59
C GLU A 34 27.37 4.20 -12.32
N ALA A 35 27.36 5.30 -13.07
CA ALA A 35 28.30 6.42 -12.84
C ALA A 35 28.01 7.18 -11.53
N LEU A 36 26.81 7.01 -10.97
CA LEU A 36 26.39 7.54 -9.67
C LEU A 36 26.56 6.52 -8.54
N GLY A 37 27.11 5.33 -8.82
CA GLY A 37 27.33 4.27 -7.83
C GLY A 37 26.11 3.41 -7.52
N PHE A 38 25.07 3.47 -8.34
CA PHE A 38 23.91 2.59 -8.19
C PHE A 38 24.08 1.30 -8.99
N GLU A 39 23.72 0.18 -8.40
CA GLU A 39 23.60 -1.09 -9.12
C GLU A 39 22.37 -1.11 -10.01
N SER A 40 22.43 -1.84 -11.12
CA SER A 40 21.27 -2.04 -11.99
C SER A 40 20.18 -2.79 -11.24
N GLY A 41 18.99 -2.18 -11.13
CA GLY A 41 17.85 -2.77 -10.44
C GLY A 41 17.17 -3.88 -11.24
N SER A 42 16.44 -4.75 -10.56
CA SER A 42 15.65 -5.85 -11.14
C SER A 42 14.27 -5.41 -11.67
N LEU A 43 13.96 -4.11 -11.65
CA LEU A 43 12.65 -3.60 -12.08
C LEU A 43 12.47 -3.77 -13.58
N ASP A 44 11.38 -4.45 -13.98
CA ASP A 44 11.04 -4.61 -15.39
C ASP A 44 10.43 -3.30 -15.95
N PRO A 45 11.11 -2.62 -16.93
CA PRO A 45 10.60 -1.39 -17.53
C PRO A 45 9.26 -1.56 -18.27
N ARG A 46 8.86 -2.78 -18.57
CA ARG A 46 7.54 -3.08 -19.16
C ARG A 46 6.42 -2.98 -18.14
N VAL A 47 6.72 -3.30 -16.88
CA VAL A 47 5.79 -3.25 -15.74
C VAL A 47 5.74 -1.84 -15.15
N LEU A 48 6.92 -1.23 -14.94
CA LEU A 48 7.05 0.13 -14.44
C LEU A 48 7.85 0.97 -15.44
N PRO A 49 7.21 1.47 -16.51
CA PRO A 49 7.89 2.30 -17.50
C PRO A 49 8.29 3.64 -16.91
N ALA A 50 9.51 4.08 -17.14
CA ALA A 50 10.04 5.31 -16.57
C ALA A 50 9.64 6.59 -17.35
N GLY A 51 9.76 7.74 -16.67
CA GLY A 51 9.61 9.07 -17.24
C GLY A 51 8.20 9.43 -17.69
N SER A 52 8.06 10.61 -18.30
CA SER A 52 6.73 11.13 -18.71
C SER A 52 6.08 10.27 -19.80
N GLN A 53 6.85 9.68 -20.70
CA GLN A 53 6.32 8.76 -21.72
C GLN A 53 5.77 7.47 -21.08
N GLY A 54 6.43 6.96 -20.04
CA GLY A 54 5.95 5.83 -19.27
C GLY A 54 4.64 6.14 -18.55
N ALA A 55 4.56 7.31 -17.93
CA ALA A 55 3.35 7.80 -17.28
C ALA A 55 2.18 7.93 -18.27
N GLU A 56 2.45 8.45 -19.47
CA GLU A 56 1.44 8.60 -20.52
C GLU A 56 0.91 7.24 -21.00
N ARG A 57 1.80 6.27 -21.19
CA ARG A 57 1.37 4.89 -21.55
C ARG A 57 0.47 4.27 -20.50
N LEU A 58 0.82 4.41 -19.20
CA LEU A 58 0.00 3.89 -18.12
C LEU A 58 -1.34 4.63 -18.00
N LEU A 59 -1.36 5.94 -18.20
CA LEU A 59 -2.61 6.72 -18.22
C LEU A 59 -3.53 6.25 -19.35
N ASN A 60 -3.01 6.16 -20.57
CA ASN A 60 -3.82 5.76 -21.73
C ASN A 60 -4.36 4.32 -21.55
N ASP A 61 -3.54 3.39 -21.06
CA ASP A 61 -3.99 2.05 -20.71
C ASP A 61 -5.07 2.07 -19.62
N PHE A 62 -4.91 2.89 -18.59
CA PHE A 62 -5.90 3.01 -17.53
C PHE A 62 -7.23 3.60 -18.00
N LEU A 63 -7.20 4.59 -18.86
CA LEU A 63 -8.40 5.23 -19.40
C LEU A 63 -9.31 4.26 -20.17
N THR A 64 -8.77 3.18 -20.74
CA THR A 64 -9.58 2.13 -21.40
C THR A 64 -10.44 1.31 -20.44
N ARG A 65 -10.19 1.38 -19.13
CA ARG A 65 -10.88 0.60 -18.09
C ARG A 65 -11.36 1.43 -16.89
N ILE A 66 -11.17 2.74 -16.91
CA ILE A 66 -11.49 3.64 -15.79
C ILE A 66 -12.95 3.55 -15.35
N ASP A 67 -13.88 3.31 -16.28
CA ASP A 67 -15.32 3.22 -15.98
C ASP A 67 -15.67 2.10 -14.99
N ARG A 68 -14.83 1.08 -14.90
CA ARG A 68 -14.99 -0.06 -13.98
C ARG A 68 -14.05 0.01 -12.77
N TYR A 69 -13.37 1.12 -12.56
CA TYR A 69 -12.40 1.26 -11.47
C TYR A 69 -13.05 1.05 -10.09
N ASP A 70 -14.25 1.54 -9.86
CA ASP A 70 -15.04 1.36 -8.65
C ASP A 70 -15.26 -0.12 -8.29
N GLN A 71 -15.41 -0.98 -9.31
CA GLN A 71 -15.66 -2.42 -9.16
C GLN A 71 -14.37 -3.24 -9.07
N THR A 72 -13.27 -2.76 -9.66
CA THR A 72 -12.05 -3.55 -9.83
C THR A 72 -10.90 -3.14 -8.90
N ARG A 73 -10.95 -1.93 -8.34
CA ARG A 73 -9.88 -1.33 -7.55
C ARG A 73 -9.43 -2.13 -6.32
N ASP A 74 -10.31 -2.96 -5.78
CA ASP A 74 -10.05 -3.70 -4.55
C ASP A 74 -9.50 -5.11 -4.76
N PHE A 75 -9.45 -5.60 -6.00
CA PHE A 75 -9.06 -6.96 -6.33
C PHE A 75 -7.63 -7.02 -6.86
N PRO A 76 -6.64 -7.51 -6.07
CA PRO A 76 -5.22 -7.45 -6.44
C PRO A 76 -4.85 -8.35 -7.62
N ALA A 77 -5.67 -9.37 -7.92
CA ALA A 77 -5.49 -10.23 -9.09
C ALA A 77 -5.95 -9.57 -10.40
N ILE A 78 -6.70 -8.46 -10.32
CA ILE A 78 -7.27 -7.75 -11.47
C ILE A 78 -6.43 -6.52 -11.78
N LYS A 79 -6.24 -6.23 -13.06
CA LYS A 79 -5.60 -4.98 -13.50
C LYS A 79 -6.58 -3.80 -13.34
N GLY A 80 -6.94 -3.46 -12.09
CA GLY A 80 -7.85 -2.37 -11.71
C GLY A 80 -7.16 -1.02 -11.56
N PRO A 81 -6.08 -0.89 -10.75
CA PRO A 81 -5.39 0.36 -10.48
C PRO A 81 -4.79 1.04 -11.72
N SER A 82 -4.54 2.35 -11.60
CA SER A 82 -3.89 3.14 -12.65
C SER A 82 -2.38 2.89 -12.77
N TYR A 83 -1.74 2.40 -11.72
CA TYR A 83 -0.27 2.25 -11.57
C TYR A 83 0.51 3.56 -11.71
N LEU A 84 -0.14 4.71 -11.48
CA LEU A 84 0.46 6.04 -11.62
C LEU A 84 1.08 6.57 -10.32
N SER A 85 1.04 5.83 -9.22
CA SER A 85 1.51 6.30 -7.92
C SER A 85 3.00 6.70 -7.93
N THR A 86 3.87 5.92 -8.53
CA THR A 86 5.29 6.25 -8.71
C THR A 86 5.47 7.51 -9.57
N HIS A 87 4.70 7.65 -10.65
CA HIS A 87 4.75 8.83 -11.51
C HIS A 87 4.23 10.10 -10.82
N LEU A 88 3.23 9.96 -9.95
CA LEU A 88 2.75 11.04 -9.10
C LEU A 88 3.79 11.41 -8.03
N ARG A 89 4.51 10.43 -7.49
CA ARG A 89 5.59 10.67 -6.52
C ARG A 89 6.73 11.48 -7.11
N PHE A 90 7.18 11.11 -8.32
CA PHE A 90 8.29 11.78 -9.01
C PHE A 90 7.87 12.93 -9.92
N GLY A 91 6.58 13.27 -9.98
CA GLY A 91 6.09 14.40 -10.78
C GLY A 91 6.24 14.22 -12.30
N THR A 92 6.41 13.00 -12.78
CA THR A 92 6.52 12.71 -14.23
C THR A 92 5.16 12.78 -14.94
N ILE A 93 4.09 12.97 -14.19
CA ILE A 93 2.76 13.33 -14.68
C ILE A 93 2.11 14.36 -13.76
N SER A 94 1.37 15.32 -14.34
CA SER A 94 0.70 16.36 -13.57
C SER A 94 -0.56 15.85 -12.89
N VAL A 95 -0.63 15.96 -11.55
CA VAL A 95 -1.84 15.65 -10.78
C VAL A 95 -3.04 16.48 -11.22
N ARG A 96 -2.82 17.76 -11.62
CA ARG A 96 -3.89 18.63 -12.13
C ARG A 96 -4.48 18.11 -13.43
N ARG A 97 -3.64 17.60 -14.34
CA ARG A 97 -4.10 16.95 -15.57
C ARG A 97 -4.98 15.74 -15.25
N LEU A 98 -4.52 14.88 -14.32
CA LEU A 98 -5.27 13.68 -13.91
C LEU A 98 -6.61 14.06 -13.27
N ALA A 99 -6.62 15.02 -12.34
CA ALA A 99 -7.85 15.50 -11.70
C ALA A 99 -8.85 16.06 -12.70
N ARG A 100 -8.38 16.87 -13.67
CA ARG A 100 -9.23 17.41 -14.75
C ARG A 100 -9.81 16.31 -15.62
N THR A 101 -8.99 15.34 -16.04
CA THR A 101 -9.44 14.18 -16.84
C THR A 101 -10.49 13.37 -16.08
N ALA A 102 -10.21 13.02 -14.83
CA ALA A 102 -11.15 12.27 -13.99
C ALA A 102 -12.47 13.03 -13.77
N HIS A 103 -12.39 14.34 -13.51
CA HIS A 103 -13.56 15.18 -13.29
C HIS A 103 -14.44 15.28 -14.55
N GLN A 104 -13.85 15.46 -15.73
CA GLN A 104 -14.58 15.50 -16.99
C GLN A 104 -15.30 14.17 -17.26
N LEU A 105 -14.62 13.02 -17.06
CA LEU A 105 -15.24 11.72 -17.23
C LEU A 105 -16.34 11.44 -16.19
N ALA A 106 -16.15 11.87 -14.94
CA ALA A 106 -17.19 11.77 -13.92
C ALA A 106 -18.44 12.59 -14.26
N LEU A 107 -18.27 13.82 -14.78
CA LEU A 107 -19.39 14.63 -15.26
C LEU A 107 -20.11 13.99 -16.47
N SER A 108 -19.39 13.22 -17.27
CA SER A 108 -19.97 12.44 -18.38
C SER A 108 -20.62 11.11 -17.92
N GLY A 109 -20.71 10.88 -16.60
CA GLY A 109 -21.43 9.73 -16.03
C GLY A 109 -20.58 8.51 -15.71
N SER A 110 -19.24 8.60 -15.74
CA SER A 110 -18.35 7.48 -15.36
C SER A 110 -18.25 7.32 -13.84
N PRO A 111 -18.80 6.25 -13.22
CA PRO A 111 -18.72 6.02 -11.78
C PRO A 111 -17.29 5.71 -11.35
N GLY A 112 -16.55 4.94 -12.13
CA GLY A 112 -15.16 4.62 -11.84
C GLY A 112 -14.26 5.85 -11.84
N ALA A 113 -14.47 6.79 -12.78
CA ALA A 113 -13.73 8.06 -12.80
C ALA A 113 -14.01 8.94 -11.58
N ALA A 114 -15.26 8.97 -11.11
CA ALA A 114 -15.65 9.70 -9.90
C ALA A 114 -14.92 9.12 -8.66
N VAL A 115 -14.86 7.79 -8.54
CA VAL A 115 -14.13 7.12 -7.47
C VAL A 115 -12.62 7.38 -7.59
N TRP A 116 -12.06 7.32 -8.80
CA TRP A 116 -10.63 7.59 -8.98
C TRP A 116 -10.25 9.05 -8.68
N LEU A 117 -11.12 10.01 -9.00
CA LEU A 117 -10.95 11.42 -8.60
C LEU A 117 -10.84 11.54 -7.07
N ASN A 118 -11.65 10.80 -6.32
CA ASN A 118 -11.57 10.80 -4.86
C ASN A 118 -10.20 10.30 -4.35
N GLU A 119 -9.55 9.36 -5.05
CA GLU A 119 -8.19 8.91 -4.66
C GLU A 119 -7.14 10.02 -4.84
N LEU A 120 -7.30 10.87 -5.86
CA LEU A 120 -6.44 12.05 -6.03
C LEU A 120 -6.71 13.11 -4.94
N ILE A 121 -7.97 13.24 -4.50
CA ILE A 121 -8.35 14.11 -3.38
C ILE A 121 -7.79 13.57 -2.06
N TRP A 122 -7.84 12.25 -1.82
CA TRP A 122 -7.22 11.62 -0.65
C TRP A 122 -5.72 11.89 -0.58
N ARG A 123 -5.02 11.85 -1.72
CA ARG A 123 -3.61 12.21 -1.79
C ARG A 123 -3.37 13.65 -1.29
N ASP A 124 -4.15 14.62 -1.76
CA ASP A 124 -4.07 16.01 -1.32
C ASP A 124 -4.41 16.17 0.17
N PHE A 125 -5.45 15.48 0.63
CA PHE A 125 -5.84 15.46 2.04
C PHE A 125 -4.70 15.05 2.96
N TYR A 126 -3.96 13.99 2.64
CA TYR A 126 -2.82 13.57 3.48
C TYR A 126 -1.66 14.56 3.44
N PHE A 127 -1.44 15.27 2.32
CA PHE A 127 -0.50 16.39 2.30
C PHE A 127 -0.93 17.52 3.25
N GLN A 128 -2.23 17.86 3.27
CA GLN A 128 -2.76 18.87 4.19
C GLN A 128 -2.62 18.42 5.66
N VAL A 129 -2.91 17.16 5.96
CA VAL A 129 -2.71 16.62 7.31
C VAL A 129 -1.26 16.78 7.75
N LEU A 130 -0.29 16.36 6.94
CA LEU A 130 1.13 16.46 7.27
C LEU A 130 1.58 17.93 7.42
N PHE A 131 1.12 18.82 6.56
CA PHE A 131 1.46 20.23 6.58
C PHE A 131 0.94 20.94 7.84
N HIS A 132 -0.32 20.70 8.19
CA HIS A 132 -0.94 21.36 9.35
C HIS A 132 -0.63 20.67 10.68
N HIS A 133 -0.26 19.38 10.66
CA HIS A 133 0.01 18.56 11.84
C HIS A 133 1.36 17.82 11.72
N PRO A 134 2.50 18.52 11.61
CA PRO A 134 3.82 17.90 11.36
C PRO A 134 4.26 16.90 12.45
N HIS A 135 3.66 16.98 13.65
CA HIS A 135 3.93 16.02 14.73
C HIS A 135 3.55 14.58 14.38
N VAL A 136 2.67 14.38 13.37
CA VAL A 136 2.22 13.02 12.96
C VAL A 136 3.36 12.15 12.43
N VAL A 137 4.47 12.75 12.05
CA VAL A 137 5.68 12.01 11.64
C VAL A 137 6.20 11.11 12.78
N TYR A 138 6.08 11.56 14.03
CA TYR A 138 6.65 10.88 15.19
C TYR A 138 5.61 10.41 16.21
N ARG A 139 4.39 10.95 16.15
CA ARG A 139 3.32 10.70 17.11
C ARG A 139 2.01 10.41 16.41
N SER A 140 1.09 9.79 17.15
CA SER A 140 -0.29 9.61 16.68
C SER A 140 -0.96 10.96 16.45
N PHE A 141 -1.76 11.06 15.39
CA PHE A 141 -2.61 12.24 15.17
C PHE A 141 -3.56 12.46 16.36
N LYS A 142 -4.12 11.38 16.90
CA LYS A 142 -4.89 11.36 18.14
C LYS A 142 -3.95 11.02 19.32
N PRO A 143 -3.58 11.98 20.18
CA PRO A 143 -2.56 11.78 21.22
C PRO A 143 -2.86 10.62 22.19
N ALA A 144 -4.13 10.34 22.48
CA ALA A 144 -4.52 9.23 23.36
C ALA A 144 -3.96 7.86 22.88
N TYR A 145 -3.73 7.71 21.58
CA TYR A 145 -3.21 6.46 20.99
C TYR A 145 -1.70 6.28 21.20
N ASP A 146 -0.98 7.30 21.63
CA ASP A 146 0.43 7.17 22.04
C ASP A 146 0.58 6.41 23.37
N ALA A 147 -0.52 6.22 24.13
CA ALA A 147 -0.55 5.43 25.35
C ALA A 147 -0.67 3.91 25.09
N ILE A 148 -0.80 3.48 23.83
CA ILE A 148 -0.88 2.06 23.48
C ILE A 148 0.47 1.37 23.79
N ALA A 149 0.43 0.35 24.63
CA ALA A 149 1.58 -0.52 24.88
C ALA A 149 1.70 -1.56 23.75
N TRP A 150 2.60 -1.31 22.81
CA TRP A 150 2.93 -2.25 21.74
C TRP A 150 3.77 -3.41 22.27
N GLU A 151 3.73 -4.56 21.56
CA GLU A 151 4.68 -5.65 21.83
C GLU A 151 6.11 -5.19 21.56
N ASP A 152 7.04 -5.63 22.36
CA ASP A 152 8.49 -5.33 22.26
C ASP A 152 9.35 -6.55 22.59
N GLY A 153 10.68 -6.36 22.52
CA GLY A 153 11.64 -7.40 22.84
C GLY A 153 11.84 -8.44 21.71
N PRO A 154 12.56 -9.55 22.02
CA PRO A 154 12.99 -10.52 21.02
C PRO A 154 11.81 -11.16 20.23
N HIS A 155 10.73 -11.50 20.92
CA HIS A 155 9.57 -12.11 20.27
C HIS A 155 8.88 -11.14 19.30
N ALA A 156 8.75 -9.86 19.65
CA ALA A 156 8.23 -8.85 18.74
C ALA A 156 9.11 -8.70 17.49
N GLN A 157 10.43 -8.80 17.66
CA GLN A 157 11.38 -8.78 16.55
C GLN A 157 11.21 -9.99 15.63
N GLU A 158 11.05 -11.20 16.18
CA GLU A 158 10.78 -12.41 15.41
C GLU A 158 9.48 -12.29 14.58
N LEU A 159 8.41 -11.76 15.19
CA LEU A 159 7.14 -11.52 14.51
C LEU A 159 7.27 -10.49 13.38
N PHE A 160 8.04 -9.43 13.62
CA PHE A 160 8.31 -8.42 12.61
C PHE A 160 9.11 -8.97 11.43
N GLU A 161 10.15 -9.77 11.70
CA GLU A 161 10.94 -10.41 10.66
C GLU A 161 10.09 -11.40 9.84
N ALA A 162 9.22 -12.18 10.48
CA ALA A 162 8.29 -13.06 9.79
C ALA A 162 7.35 -12.27 8.87
N TRP A 163 6.84 -11.13 9.33
CA TRP A 163 6.02 -10.23 8.52
C TRP A 163 6.82 -9.64 7.35
N CYS A 164 8.00 -9.08 7.58
CA CYS A 164 8.87 -8.53 6.54
C CYS A 164 9.18 -9.55 5.44
N GLN A 165 9.43 -10.79 5.82
CA GLN A 165 9.81 -11.87 4.90
C GLN A 165 8.61 -12.56 4.24
N GLY A 166 7.35 -12.19 4.59
CA GLY A 166 6.16 -12.86 4.10
C GLY A 166 6.07 -14.33 4.53
N ARG A 167 6.35 -14.58 5.82
CA ARG A 167 6.32 -15.90 6.45
C ARG A 167 5.44 -15.93 7.70
N THR A 168 4.31 -15.22 7.63
CA THR A 168 3.36 -15.15 8.73
C THR A 168 2.45 -16.37 8.86
N GLY A 169 2.38 -17.20 7.81
CA GLY A 169 1.44 -18.31 7.69
C GLY A 169 0.04 -17.89 7.23
N TYR A 170 -0.17 -16.61 6.93
CA TYR A 170 -1.40 -16.06 6.35
C TYR A 170 -1.19 -15.73 4.87
N PRO A 171 -1.68 -16.56 3.94
CA PRO A 171 -1.29 -16.50 2.52
C PRO A 171 -1.48 -15.14 1.84
N LEU A 172 -2.56 -14.41 2.14
CA LEU A 172 -2.77 -13.08 1.55
C LEU A 172 -1.75 -12.05 2.06
N VAL A 173 -1.40 -12.12 3.35
CA VAL A 173 -0.36 -11.26 3.96
C VAL A 173 0.99 -11.59 3.36
N ASP A 174 1.34 -12.88 3.32
CA ASP A 174 2.63 -13.36 2.81
C ASP A 174 2.81 -13.04 1.32
N ALA A 175 1.76 -13.21 0.50
CA ALA A 175 1.77 -12.85 -0.91
C ALA A 175 1.92 -11.34 -1.13
N ALA A 176 1.30 -10.51 -0.26
CA ALA A 176 1.44 -9.06 -0.32
C ALA A 176 2.87 -8.61 0.03
N MET A 177 3.48 -9.21 1.06
CA MET A 177 4.87 -8.93 1.42
C MET A 177 5.84 -9.43 0.34
N ALA A 178 5.57 -10.59 -0.28
CA ALA A 178 6.33 -11.04 -1.43
C ALA A 178 6.21 -10.08 -2.64
N GLN A 179 5.06 -9.43 -2.84
CA GLN A 179 4.88 -8.43 -3.90
C GLN A 179 5.78 -7.22 -3.68
N ILE A 180 5.75 -6.59 -2.50
CA ILE A 180 6.57 -5.40 -2.21
C ILE A 180 8.06 -5.74 -2.31
N ASN A 181 8.48 -6.87 -1.74
CA ASN A 181 9.89 -7.28 -1.71
C ASN A 181 10.46 -7.55 -3.11
N ARG A 182 9.63 -8.04 -4.05
CA ARG A 182 10.06 -8.33 -5.42
C ARG A 182 9.99 -7.13 -6.35
N SER A 183 9.08 -6.19 -6.11
CA SER A 183 8.74 -5.17 -7.11
C SER A 183 8.75 -3.74 -6.60
N GLY A 184 8.90 -3.51 -5.30
CA GLY A 184 8.73 -2.18 -4.72
C GLY A 184 7.30 -1.63 -4.87
N TYR A 185 6.33 -2.47 -5.22
CA TYR A 185 4.93 -2.11 -5.36
C TYR A 185 4.06 -3.01 -4.48
N MET A 186 3.02 -2.44 -3.89
CA MET A 186 1.96 -3.19 -3.23
C MET A 186 0.61 -2.58 -3.57
N HIS A 187 -0.35 -3.42 -3.94
CA HIS A 187 -1.72 -3.03 -4.21
C HIS A 187 -2.36 -2.37 -2.97
N ASN A 188 -3.13 -1.27 -3.13
CA ASN A 188 -3.68 -0.51 -2.00
C ASN A 188 -4.45 -1.36 -0.99
N ARG A 189 -5.34 -2.26 -1.44
CA ARG A 189 -6.09 -3.15 -0.55
C ARG A 189 -5.17 -3.99 0.33
N LEU A 190 -4.06 -4.43 -0.23
CA LEU A 190 -3.09 -5.24 0.50
C LEU A 190 -2.30 -4.42 1.52
N ARG A 191 -1.98 -3.15 1.22
CA ARG A 191 -1.37 -2.24 2.22
C ARG A 191 -2.23 -2.13 3.47
N MET A 192 -3.55 -2.01 3.29
CA MET A 192 -4.50 -1.98 4.41
C MET A 192 -4.51 -3.30 5.19
N VAL A 193 -4.49 -4.44 4.50
CA VAL A 193 -4.52 -5.78 5.13
C VAL A 193 -3.24 -6.03 5.93
N VAL A 194 -2.06 -5.82 5.35
CA VAL A 194 -0.78 -6.10 6.03
C VAL A 194 -0.49 -5.12 7.15
N ALA A 195 -0.95 -3.86 7.04
CA ALA A 195 -0.80 -2.88 8.11
C ALA A 195 -1.75 -3.17 9.29
N SER A 196 -3.00 -3.58 9.00
CA SER A 196 -3.91 -4.06 10.04
C SER A 196 -3.36 -5.31 10.73
N PHE A 197 -2.80 -6.25 9.97
CA PHE A 197 -2.21 -7.46 10.52
C PHE A 197 -1.04 -7.14 11.45
N LEU A 198 -0.10 -6.30 11.02
CA LEU A 198 1.04 -5.89 11.85
C LEU A 198 0.60 -5.24 13.16
N THR A 199 -0.33 -4.29 13.09
CA THR A 199 -0.71 -3.50 14.27
C THR A 199 -1.72 -4.19 15.18
N LYS A 200 -2.60 -5.03 14.63
CA LYS A 200 -3.73 -5.59 15.36
C LYS A 200 -3.64 -7.10 15.60
N ASP A 201 -3.03 -7.85 14.71
CA ASP A 201 -2.81 -9.27 14.94
C ASP A 201 -1.45 -9.52 15.64
N LEU A 202 -0.38 -8.88 15.17
CA LEU A 202 0.93 -9.00 15.81
C LEU A 202 1.11 -8.06 17.01
N GLY A 203 0.34 -6.98 17.09
CA GLY A 203 0.42 -6.00 18.17
C GLY A 203 1.67 -5.11 18.13
N LEU A 204 2.29 -4.97 16.96
CA LEU A 204 3.52 -4.21 16.77
C LEU A 204 3.25 -2.73 16.46
N ASP A 205 4.20 -1.87 16.86
CA ASP A 205 4.11 -0.44 16.58
C ASP A 205 4.02 -0.17 15.07
N TRP A 206 3.03 0.60 14.67
CA TRP A 206 2.81 0.98 13.28
C TRP A 206 4.02 1.64 12.62
N ARG A 207 4.89 2.31 13.41
CA ARG A 207 6.10 2.97 12.91
C ARG A 207 7.13 2.00 12.34
N TRP A 208 7.13 0.74 12.80
CA TRP A 208 8.00 -0.29 12.22
C TRP A 208 7.61 -0.61 10.78
N GLY A 209 6.32 -0.80 10.55
CA GLY A 209 5.81 -1.06 9.20
C GLY A 209 5.87 0.17 8.29
N GLU A 210 5.61 1.36 8.84
CA GLU A 210 5.75 2.64 8.12
C GLU A 210 7.17 2.80 7.57
N ARG A 211 8.19 2.54 8.39
CA ARG A 211 9.60 2.59 7.99
C ARG A 211 9.92 1.52 6.94
N TYR A 212 9.43 0.31 7.14
CA TYR A 212 9.64 -0.76 6.15
C TYR A 212 9.06 -0.38 4.77
N PHE A 213 7.89 0.23 4.74
CA PHE A 213 7.31 0.72 3.50
C PHE A 213 8.11 1.89 2.90
N ALA A 214 8.66 2.77 3.74
CA ALA A 214 9.51 3.86 3.28
C ALA A 214 10.77 3.36 2.54
N GLU A 215 11.34 2.25 3.00
CA GLU A 215 12.54 1.65 2.43
C GLU A 215 12.28 0.82 1.17
N HIS A 216 11.06 0.28 1.01
CA HIS A 216 10.77 -0.70 -0.04
C HIS A 216 9.83 -0.20 -1.14
N LEU A 217 9.02 0.85 -0.91
CA LEU A 217 8.04 1.30 -1.91
C LEU A 217 8.65 2.28 -2.92
N ASN A 218 8.51 1.97 -4.20
CA ASN A 218 8.89 2.87 -5.30
C ASN A 218 8.08 4.17 -5.36
N ASP A 219 6.86 4.13 -4.80
CA ASP A 219 5.94 5.25 -4.75
C ASP A 219 5.89 5.92 -3.36
N TYR A 220 6.89 5.66 -2.51
CA TYR A 220 6.93 6.20 -1.16
C TYR A 220 6.71 7.72 -1.14
N ASP A 221 5.74 8.12 -0.35
CA ASP A 221 5.43 9.49 -0.01
C ASP A 221 5.09 9.55 1.48
N LEU A 222 5.79 10.38 2.23
CA LEU A 222 5.66 10.43 3.69
C LEU A 222 4.21 10.71 4.13
N SER A 223 3.51 11.64 3.45
CA SER A 223 2.15 12.02 3.82
C SER A 223 1.17 10.86 3.66
N ALA A 224 1.19 10.21 2.50
CA ALA A 224 0.29 9.11 2.19
C ALA A 224 0.64 7.85 2.99
N ASN A 225 1.94 7.55 3.15
CA ASN A 225 2.40 6.39 3.91
C ASN A 225 2.05 6.52 5.40
N ASN A 226 2.45 7.63 6.03
CA ASN A 226 2.15 7.92 7.43
C ASN A 226 0.64 7.92 7.70
N GLY A 227 -0.14 8.64 6.86
CA GLY A 227 -1.59 8.69 6.99
C GLY A 227 -2.24 7.32 6.84
N GLY A 228 -1.80 6.49 5.90
CA GLY A 228 -2.29 5.13 5.69
C GLY A 228 -1.98 4.19 6.87
N TRP A 229 -0.78 4.27 7.42
CA TRP A 229 -0.39 3.50 8.61
C TRP A 229 -1.18 3.92 9.85
N GLN A 230 -1.34 5.21 10.08
CA GLN A 230 -2.16 5.71 11.19
C GLN A 230 -3.65 5.41 11.00
N TRP A 231 -4.14 5.38 9.77
CA TRP A 231 -5.49 4.91 9.48
C TRP A 231 -5.66 3.44 9.91
N ALA A 232 -4.74 2.55 9.54
CA ALA A 232 -4.78 1.13 9.88
C ALA A 232 -4.65 0.88 11.38
N SER A 233 -3.77 1.62 12.07
CA SER A 233 -3.57 1.54 13.52
C SER A 233 -4.65 2.25 14.33
N SER A 234 -5.61 2.93 13.68
CA SER A 234 -6.70 3.69 14.30
C SER A 234 -6.30 5.00 14.98
N SER A 235 -5.04 5.42 14.85
CA SER A 235 -4.47 6.61 15.51
C SER A 235 -4.55 7.90 14.68
N GLY A 236 -4.94 7.80 13.41
CA GLY A 236 -4.94 8.89 12.44
C GLY A 236 -6.15 9.80 12.50
N CYS A 237 -6.12 10.87 11.68
CA CYS A 237 -7.17 11.88 11.56
C CYS A 237 -8.51 11.25 11.13
N ASP A 238 -8.51 10.49 10.04
CA ASP A 238 -9.66 9.79 9.48
C ASP A 238 -9.52 8.27 9.69
N ALA A 239 -9.16 7.89 10.92
CA ALA A 239 -8.80 6.53 11.22
C ALA A 239 -10.00 5.61 11.34
N GLN A 240 -9.81 4.38 10.88
CA GLN A 240 -10.74 3.29 11.13
C GLN A 240 -10.96 3.07 12.63
N PRO A 241 -12.20 2.81 13.09
CA PRO A 241 -12.42 2.47 14.49
C PRO A 241 -11.57 1.30 14.96
N TYR A 242 -10.98 1.38 16.15
CA TYR A 242 -10.01 0.39 16.63
C TYR A 242 -10.59 -1.04 16.74
N PHE A 243 -11.90 -1.17 16.97
CA PHE A 243 -12.58 -2.47 17.06
C PHE A 243 -12.82 -3.13 15.69
N ARG A 244 -12.59 -2.42 14.57
CA ARG A 244 -12.58 -3.00 13.23
C ARG A 244 -11.21 -3.61 12.96
N ILE A 245 -11.08 -4.89 13.32
CA ILE A 245 -9.88 -5.70 13.09
C ILE A 245 -10.15 -6.54 11.85
N PHE A 246 -9.29 -6.45 10.86
CA PHE A 246 -9.44 -7.26 9.64
C PHE A 246 -9.08 -8.71 9.96
N ASN A 247 -10.01 -9.64 9.69
CA ASN A 247 -9.67 -11.05 9.68
C ASN A 247 -8.94 -11.37 8.36
N PRO A 248 -7.67 -11.81 8.37
CA PRO A 248 -6.88 -12.00 7.15
C PRO A 248 -7.46 -13.04 6.21
N VAL A 249 -8.07 -14.11 6.74
CA VAL A 249 -8.72 -15.16 5.94
C VAL A 249 -9.97 -14.64 5.25
N SER A 250 -10.79 -13.87 5.96
CA SER A 250 -11.98 -13.24 5.39
C SER A 250 -11.63 -12.22 4.32
N GLN A 251 -10.57 -11.41 4.52
CA GLN A 251 -10.06 -10.50 3.50
C GLN A 251 -9.57 -11.27 2.27
N SER A 252 -8.86 -12.38 2.48
CA SER A 252 -8.36 -13.24 1.43
C SER A 252 -9.49 -13.81 0.56
N ARG A 253 -10.49 -14.41 1.18
CA ARG A 253 -11.67 -14.97 0.49
C ARG A 253 -12.46 -13.91 -0.27
N LYS A 254 -12.55 -12.69 0.29
CA LYS A 254 -13.30 -11.59 -0.34
C LYS A 254 -12.59 -11.00 -1.54
N PHE A 255 -11.29 -10.74 -1.47
CA PHE A 255 -10.56 -9.94 -2.46
C PHE A 255 -9.68 -10.76 -3.40
N ASP A 256 -9.47 -12.04 -3.12
CA ASP A 256 -8.80 -12.99 -4.01
C ASP A 256 -9.49 -14.38 -3.98
N PRO A 257 -10.80 -14.48 -4.24
CA PRO A 257 -11.60 -15.67 -3.98
C PRO A 257 -11.09 -16.93 -4.67
N GLN A 258 -10.48 -16.83 -5.86
CA GLN A 258 -9.84 -17.94 -6.56
C GLN A 258 -8.34 -18.05 -6.26
N GLY A 259 -7.80 -17.26 -5.35
CA GLY A 259 -6.40 -17.29 -4.96
C GLY A 259 -5.39 -16.98 -6.07
N ARG A 260 -5.82 -16.24 -7.10
CA ARG A 260 -4.96 -15.92 -8.27
C ARG A 260 -3.78 -15.06 -7.90
N PHE A 261 -3.98 -14.11 -6.98
CA PHE A 261 -2.91 -13.26 -6.46
C PHE A 261 -1.97 -14.08 -5.56
N ILE A 262 -2.53 -14.86 -4.63
CA ILE A 262 -1.76 -15.74 -3.74
C ILE A 262 -0.88 -16.68 -4.56
N ARG A 263 -1.44 -17.42 -5.53
CA ARG A 263 -0.69 -18.37 -6.36
C ARG A 263 0.43 -17.73 -7.17
N ARG A 264 0.25 -16.47 -7.59
CA ARG A 264 1.29 -15.71 -8.31
C ARG A 264 2.52 -15.44 -7.47
N TYR A 265 2.33 -15.13 -6.20
CA TYR A 265 3.42 -14.71 -5.30
C TYR A 265 3.90 -15.83 -4.38
N LEU A 266 3.09 -16.86 -4.16
CA LEU A 266 3.38 -18.04 -3.35
C LEU A 266 3.16 -19.31 -4.20
N PRO A 267 4.05 -19.61 -5.15
CA PRO A 267 3.90 -20.74 -6.06
C PRO A 267 3.87 -22.09 -5.34
N GLN A 268 4.47 -22.21 -4.15
CA GLN A 268 4.43 -23.42 -3.32
C GLN A 268 3.00 -23.78 -2.87
N LEU A 269 2.07 -22.82 -2.86
CA LEU A 269 0.66 -23.05 -2.51
C LEU A 269 -0.24 -23.25 -3.76
N ALA A 270 0.33 -23.19 -4.97
CA ALA A 270 -0.47 -23.09 -6.19
C ALA A 270 -1.38 -24.30 -6.44
N ALA A 271 -1.00 -25.48 -5.98
CA ALA A 271 -1.76 -26.72 -6.16
C ALA A 271 -2.87 -26.92 -5.11
N LEU A 272 -2.95 -26.07 -4.07
CA LEU A 272 -4.04 -26.19 -3.09
C LEU A 272 -5.40 -25.85 -3.71
N PRO A 273 -6.48 -26.57 -3.32
CA PRO A 273 -7.85 -26.15 -3.63
C PRO A 273 -8.14 -24.73 -3.13
N ASP A 274 -9.03 -23.99 -3.82
CA ASP A 274 -9.37 -22.61 -3.46
C ASP A 274 -9.82 -22.48 -1.99
N ALA A 275 -10.59 -23.42 -1.48
CA ALA A 275 -11.07 -23.43 -0.10
C ALA A 275 -9.93 -23.53 0.93
N ALA A 276 -8.93 -24.36 0.66
CA ALA A 276 -7.79 -24.62 1.53
C ALA A 276 -6.71 -23.52 1.42
N LEU A 277 -6.60 -22.89 0.25
CA LEU A 277 -5.55 -21.92 -0.05
C LEU A 277 -5.55 -20.71 0.89
N HIS A 278 -6.71 -20.28 1.39
CA HIS A 278 -6.84 -19.10 2.25
C HIS A 278 -6.44 -19.36 3.70
N ALA A 279 -6.42 -20.63 4.13
CA ALA A 279 -6.06 -21.07 5.47
C ALA A 279 -5.45 -22.49 5.45
N PRO A 280 -4.23 -22.66 4.91
CA PRO A 280 -3.61 -23.98 4.74
C PRO A 280 -3.52 -24.81 6.02
N TRP A 281 -3.39 -24.17 7.17
CA TRP A 281 -3.37 -24.87 8.47
C TRP A 281 -4.70 -25.52 8.88
N GLN A 282 -5.78 -25.21 8.16
CA GLN A 282 -7.11 -25.84 8.35
C GLN A 282 -7.39 -26.92 7.30
N ALA A 283 -6.50 -27.10 6.32
CA ALA A 283 -6.64 -28.10 5.28
C ALA A 283 -6.41 -29.51 5.86
N SER A 284 -7.04 -30.50 5.26
CA SER A 284 -6.82 -31.90 5.61
C SER A 284 -5.40 -32.35 5.23
N PRO A 285 -4.80 -33.31 5.96
CA PRO A 285 -3.49 -33.85 5.60
C PRO A 285 -3.42 -34.37 4.16
N LEU A 286 -4.52 -34.91 3.64
CA LEU A 286 -4.60 -35.42 2.27
C LEU A 286 -4.53 -34.29 1.23
N GLU A 287 -5.21 -33.15 1.46
CA GLU A 287 -5.13 -31.98 0.59
C GLU A 287 -3.74 -31.37 0.59
N LEU A 288 -3.10 -31.24 1.76
CA LEU A 288 -1.74 -30.76 1.89
C LEU A 288 -0.75 -31.66 1.14
N GLN A 289 -0.85 -32.97 1.36
CA GLN A 289 0.00 -33.95 0.68
C GLN A 289 -0.18 -33.93 -0.84
N ALA A 290 -1.41 -33.90 -1.32
CA ALA A 290 -1.73 -33.83 -2.75
C ALA A 290 -1.18 -32.53 -3.40
N ALA A 291 -1.14 -31.44 -2.65
CA ALA A 291 -0.58 -30.16 -3.11
C ALA A 291 0.93 -30.04 -2.89
N GLY A 292 1.58 -31.01 -2.25
CA GLY A 292 3.00 -30.94 -1.89
C GLY A 292 3.33 -29.86 -0.84
N VAL A 293 2.35 -29.50 0.01
CA VAL A 293 2.52 -28.50 1.07
C VAL A 293 2.83 -29.17 2.39
N GLU A 294 3.95 -28.81 2.99
CA GLU A 294 4.41 -29.27 4.29
C GLU A 294 4.51 -28.07 5.24
N LEU A 295 3.51 -27.93 6.13
CA LEU A 295 3.50 -26.83 7.11
C LEU A 295 4.70 -26.94 8.05
N GLY A 296 5.35 -25.80 8.30
CA GLY A 296 6.60 -25.71 9.06
C GLY A 296 7.87 -25.99 8.22
N ARG A 297 7.73 -26.46 6.98
CA ARG A 297 8.86 -26.76 6.10
C ARG A 297 8.89 -25.89 4.84
N ASN A 298 7.92 -26.02 3.93
CA ASN A 298 7.87 -25.22 2.71
C ASN A 298 6.82 -24.10 2.76
N TYR A 299 5.93 -24.13 3.77
CA TYR A 299 5.07 -23.03 4.15
C TYR A 299 4.93 -22.96 5.69
N PRO A 300 5.01 -21.77 6.32
CA PRO A 300 4.97 -21.67 7.77
C PRO A 300 3.58 -21.97 8.36
N HIS A 301 3.56 -22.37 9.62
CA HIS A 301 2.37 -22.28 10.45
C HIS A 301 2.03 -20.82 10.72
N PRO A 302 0.75 -20.46 11.03
CA PRO A 302 0.40 -19.13 11.50
C PRO A 302 1.24 -18.72 12.72
N VAL A 303 1.87 -17.54 12.64
CA VAL A 303 2.67 -16.99 13.75
C VAL A 303 1.81 -16.49 14.91
N VAL A 304 0.51 -16.32 14.66
CA VAL A 304 -0.48 -15.86 15.65
C VAL A 304 -1.85 -16.47 15.32
N ASP A 305 -2.63 -16.79 16.35
CA ASP A 305 -4.04 -17.09 16.21
C ASP A 305 -4.85 -15.80 16.20
N HIS A 306 -5.65 -15.60 15.14
CA HIS A 306 -6.38 -14.34 14.92
C HIS A 306 -7.39 -14.03 16.04
N ASP A 307 -8.12 -15.01 16.54
CA ASP A 307 -9.17 -14.76 17.55
C ASP A 307 -8.56 -14.36 18.89
N THR A 308 -7.46 -15.02 19.27
CA THR A 308 -6.66 -14.66 20.43
C THR A 308 -6.05 -13.26 20.27
N ALA A 309 -5.46 -12.97 19.11
CA ALA A 309 -4.88 -11.66 18.79
C ALA A 309 -5.92 -10.55 18.82
N ARG A 310 -7.11 -10.81 18.29
CA ARG A 310 -8.24 -9.87 18.33
C ARG A 310 -8.62 -9.51 19.76
N THR A 311 -8.71 -10.48 20.66
CA THR A 311 -9.03 -10.24 22.07
C THR A 311 -7.95 -9.37 22.72
N ARG A 312 -6.67 -9.74 22.58
CA ARG A 312 -5.53 -8.95 23.09
C ARG A 312 -5.51 -7.53 22.56
N THR A 313 -5.87 -7.35 21.29
CA THR A 313 -5.91 -6.02 20.67
C THR A 313 -7.03 -5.17 21.25
N LEU A 314 -8.21 -5.69 21.49
CA LEU A 314 -9.30 -4.95 22.13
C LEU A 314 -8.91 -4.49 23.55
N GLU A 315 -8.23 -5.35 24.31
CA GLU A 315 -7.70 -5.02 25.64
C GLU A 315 -6.61 -3.95 25.56
N ARG A 316 -5.65 -4.08 24.63
CA ARG A 316 -4.58 -3.11 24.40
C ARG A 316 -5.11 -1.72 24.07
N TYR A 317 -6.10 -1.63 23.19
CA TYR A 317 -6.70 -0.36 22.81
C TYR A 317 -7.69 0.21 23.85
N ALA A 318 -8.09 -0.55 24.87
CA ALA A 318 -8.97 -0.06 25.92
C ALA A 318 -8.35 1.13 26.71
N VAL A 319 -7.02 1.27 26.72
CA VAL A 319 -6.32 2.41 27.34
C VAL A 319 -6.74 3.76 26.74
N VAL A 320 -7.06 3.80 25.43
CA VAL A 320 -7.47 5.02 24.73
C VAL A 320 -8.72 5.63 25.36
N LYS A 321 -9.73 4.81 25.71
CA LYS A 321 -10.94 5.29 26.37
C LYS A 321 -10.68 5.90 27.74
N ARG A 322 -9.67 5.40 28.46
CA ARG A 322 -9.32 5.91 29.80
C ARG A 322 -8.65 7.28 29.74
N VAL A 323 -7.91 7.55 28.64
CA VAL A 323 -7.20 8.82 28.43
C VAL A 323 -8.16 9.89 27.88
N GLU A 324 -9.22 9.50 27.16
CA GLU A 324 -10.22 10.42 26.61
C GLU A 324 -11.34 10.81 27.62
N MET A 325 -11.42 10.12 28.77
CA MET A 325 -12.32 10.51 29.86
C MET A 325 -11.55 11.42 30.82
N PRO A 326 -11.98 12.70 31.01
CA PRO A 326 -11.39 13.63 31.95
C PRO A 326 -11.61 13.19 33.41
#